data_a7960ad6cb90eace86a06f707abbba7c
#
_entry.id   a7960ad6cb90eace86a06f707abbba7c
#
_cell.length_a   1.000
_cell.length_b   1.000
_cell.length_c   1.000
_cell.angle_alpha   90.00
_cell.angle_beta   90.00
_cell.angle_gamma   90.00
#
_symmetry.space_group_name_H-M   'P 1'
#
loop_
_entity.id
_entity.type
_entity.pdbx_description
1 polymer ?
#
loop_
_entity_poly.entity_id
_entity_poly.type
_entity_poly.pdbx_seq_one_letter_code
_entity_poly.pdbx_strand_id
1 'polypeptide(L)'
;LTASTRLKAVALLPFQDVPEAVKELRRAVTELGMSGAFAPAVGLRLPLGHADFHPIYAEAERLGSMVACHATVRGPHFFGADGFDKFIEVHTLSHPVAQMIQLTGMIFEGVPEKYPSLRIGFMEAGCSWLPFWMDRMDEEWSKRKVEAPLCRKKPSDYLRSGQLFFAAEGDEK
;
A
#
# COMPACT_ATOMS: atom_id res chain seq x y z
N LEU A 1 -7.44 23.48 -7.21
CA LEU A 1 -6.52 22.70 -6.34
C LEU A 1 -5.27 23.47 -5.89
N THR A 2 -5.17 24.78 -6.09
CA THR A 2 -3.88 25.46 -5.91
C THR A 2 -3.98 26.69 -5.03
N ALA A 3 -4.42 26.50 -3.80
CA ALA A 3 -4.20 27.51 -2.76
C ALA A 3 -2.70 27.66 -2.44
N SER A 4 -1.87 26.66 -2.73
CA SER A 4 -0.42 26.68 -2.49
C SER A 4 0.30 25.61 -3.33
N THR A 5 1.46 25.92 -3.87
CA THR A 5 2.37 24.96 -4.53
C THR A 5 3.00 23.96 -3.55
N ARG A 6 2.92 24.24 -2.25
CA ARG A 6 3.42 23.38 -1.18
C ARG A 6 2.46 22.22 -0.83
N LEU A 7 1.18 22.33 -1.19
CA LEU A 7 0.18 21.29 -0.98
C LEU A 7 0.08 20.41 -2.21
N LYS A 8 0.10 19.10 -1.99
CA LYS A 8 -0.08 18.08 -3.01
C LYS A 8 -1.25 17.19 -2.63
N ALA A 9 -2.04 16.80 -3.61
CA ALA A 9 -3.19 15.92 -3.40
C ALA A 9 -2.96 14.57 -4.06
N VAL A 10 -3.61 13.53 -3.53
CA VAL A 10 -3.76 12.23 -4.14
C VAL A 10 -5.23 11.97 -4.45
N ALA A 11 -5.51 11.29 -5.54
CA ALA A 11 -6.85 11.01 -6.01
C ALA A 11 -7.48 9.83 -5.25
N LEU A 12 -8.72 9.97 -4.84
CA LEU A 12 -9.54 8.82 -4.43
C LEU A 12 -10.02 8.11 -5.70
N LEU A 13 -9.67 6.83 -5.83
CA LEU A 13 -10.01 6.02 -6.99
C LEU A 13 -11.10 5.00 -6.67
N PRO A 14 -11.99 4.68 -7.61
CA PRO A 14 -12.97 3.61 -7.46
C PRO A 14 -12.32 2.23 -7.63
N PHE A 15 -11.57 1.75 -6.64
CA PHE A 15 -10.85 0.46 -6.69
C PHE A 15 -11.76 -0.76 -6.96
N GLN A 16 -13.04 -0.64 -6.72
CA GLN A 16 -14.05 -1.66 -7.06
C GLN A 16 -14.32 -1.78 -8.57
N ASP A 17 -13.92 -0.76 -9.36
CA ASP A 17 -14.00 -0.74 -10.83
C ASP A 17 -12.64 -0.29 -11.39
N VAL A 18 -11.78 -1.26 -11.67
CA VAL A 18 -10.38 -1.01 -12.07
C VAL A 18 -10.27 -0.21 -13.36
N PRO A 19 -11.06 -0.46 -14.43
CA PRO A 19 -11.07 0.38 -15.61
C PRO A 19 -11.38 1.86 -15.33
N GLU A 20 -12.36 2.14 -14.49
CA GLU A 20 -12.69 3.52 -14.11
C GLU A 20 -11.63 4.13 -13.18
N ALA A 21 -11.02 3.32 -12.29
CA ALA A 21 -9.91 3.76 -11.45
C ALA A 21 -8.70 4.21 -12.28
N VAL A 22 -8.37 3.48 -13.36
CA VAL A 22 -7.28 3.84 -14.28
C VAL A 22 -7.60 5.15 -15.03
N LYS A 23 -8.85 5.33 -15.49
CA LYS A 23 -9.28 6.57 -16.15
C LYS A 23 -9.18 7.77 -15.21
N GLU A 24 -9.68 7.61 -13.98
CA GLU A 24 -9.66 8.68 -12.98
C GLU A 24 -8.24 9.00 -12.53
N LEU A 25 -7.37 8.01 -12.35
CA LEU A 25 -5.96 8.24 -12.04
C LEU A 25 -5.30 9.11 -13.13
N ARG A 26 -5.50 8.74 -14.39
CA ARG A 26 -4.99 9.51 -15.53
C ARG A 26 -5.49 10.95 -15.49
N ARG A 27 -6.79 11.15 -15.38
CA ARG A 27 -7.40 12.48 -15.30
C ARG A 27 -6.84 13.29 -14.13
N ALA A 28 -6.77 12.68 -12.95
CA ALA A 28 -6.31 13.35 -11.74
C ALA A 28 -4.85 13.82 -11.85
N VAL A 29 -3.99 13.01 -12.44
CA VAL A 29 -2.57 13.37 -12.60
C VAL A 29 -2.37 14.36 -13.74
N THR A 30 -2.97 14.12 -14.92
CA THR A 30 -2.67 14.92 -16.14
C THR A 30 -3.45 16.22 -16.19
N GLU A 31 -4.69 16.26 -15.69
CA GLU A 31 -5.55 17.45 -15.79
C GLU A 31 -5.61 18.25 -14.48
N LEU A 32 -5.56 17.56 -13.33
CA LEU A 32 -5.67 18.22 -12.02
C LEU A 32 -4.33 18.41 -11.32
N GLY A 33 -3.24 17.87 -11.85
CA GLY A 33 -1.89 17.98 -11.26
C GLY A 33 -1.75 17.26 -9.90
N MET A 34 -2.53 16.21 -9.65
CA MET A 34 -2.41 15.39 -8.44
C MET A 34 -1.15 14.54 -8.48
N SER A 35 -0.63 14.18 -7.32
CA SER A 35 0.65 13.44 -7.20
C SER A 35 0.50 11.94 -7.35
N GLY A 36 -0.70 11.40 -7.30
CA GLY A 36 -0.94 9.96 -7.40
C GLY A 36 -2.31 9.54 -6.89
N ALA A 37 -2.40 8.29 -6.47
CA ALA A 37 -3.61 7.63 -6.02
C ALA A 37 -3.59 7.35 -4.51
N PHE A 38 -4.75 7.46 -3.87
CA PHE A 38 -5.03 6.84 -2.59
C PHE A 38 -5.49 5.41 -2.82
N ALA A 39 -4.85 4.44 -2.15
CA ALA A 39 -5.21 3.03 -2.16
C ALA A 39 -5.71 2.60 -0.77
N PRO A 40 -6.96 2.12 -0.64
CA PRO A 40 -7.51 1.74 0.65
C PRO A 40 -6.89 0.41 1.13
N ALA A 41 -6.31 0.41 2.34
CA ALA A 41 -5.75 -0.78 2.94
C ALA A 41 -6.83 -1.73 3.50
N VAL A 42 -8.07 -1.27 3.64
CA VAL A 42 -9.20 -2.04 4.14
C VAL A 42 -10.45 -1.79 3.28
N GLY A 43 -11.41 -2.71 3.33
CA GLY A 43 -12.70 -2.57 2.63
C GLY A 43 -12.71 -3.07 1.19
N LEU A 44 -11.60 -3.49 0.64
CA LEU A 44 -11.54 -4.20 -0.64
C LEU A 44 -11.78 -5.70 -0.46
N ARG A 45 -12.38 -6.32 -1.46
CA ARG A 45 -12.59 -7.78 -1.47
C ARG A 45 -11.29 -8.58 -1.59
N LEU A 46 -10.30 -8.00 -2.26
CA LEU A 46 -8.99 -8.60 -2.52
C LEU A 46 -7.89 -7.71 -1.95
N PRO A 47 -6.75 -8.27 -1.50
CA PRO A 47 -5.60 -7.47 -1.09
C PRO A 47 -5.00 -6.72 -2.29
N LEU A 48 -4.37 -5.58 -2.02
CA LEU A 48 -3.81 -4.70 -3.04
C LEU A 48 -2.72 -5.36 -3.92
N GLY A 49 -2.10 -6.44 -3.47
CA GLY A 49 -1.17 -7.22 -4.31
C GLY A 49 -1.84 -8.02 -5.43
N HIS A 50 -3.16 -8.21 -5.39
CA HIS A 50 -3.87 -9.04 -6.36
C HIS A 50 -3.74 -8.51 -7.80
N ALA A 51 -3.66 -9.43 -8.75
CA ALA A 51 -3.45 -9.13 -10.17
C ALA A 51 -4.49 -8.19 -10.79
N ASP A 52 -5.72 -8.19 -10.26
CA ASP A 52 -6.80 -7.31 -10.72
C ASP A 52 -6.43 -5.82 -10.59
N PHE A 53 -5.60 -5.45 -9.60
CA PHE A 53 -5.17 -4.06 -9.39
C PHE A 53 -3.94 -3.65 -10.19
N HIS A 54 -3.28 -4.59 -10.87
CA HIS A 54 -2.08 -4.32 -11.66
C HIS A 54 -2.25 -3.24 -12.74
N PRO A 55 -3.42 -3.08 -13.42
CA PRO A 55 -3.61 -1.99 -14.35
C PRO A 55 -3.47 -0.59 -13.72
N ILE A 56 -3.86 -0.43 -12.44
CA ILE A 56 -3.69 0.83 -11.70
C ILE A 56 -2.19 1.11 -11.46
N TYR A 57 -1.42 0.08 -11.08
CA TYR A 57 0.03 0.21 -10.87
C TYR A 57 0.79 0.52 -12.15
N ALA A 58 0.43 -0.14 -13.25
CA ALA A 58 0.99 0.13 -14.56
C ALA A 58 0.75 1.58 -14.99
N GLU A 59 -0.45 2.09 -14.79
CA GLU A 59 -0.77 3.49 -15.13
C GLU A 59 -0.08 4.47 -14.20
N ALA A 60 -0.02 4.19 -12.89
CA ALA A 60 0.69 5.02 -11.93
C ALA A 60 2.19 5.12 -12.27
N GLU A 61 2.81 4.00 -12.59
CA GLU A 61 4.21 3.95 -13.03
C GLU A 61 4.43 4.74 -14.32
N ARG A 62 3.59 4.54 -15.34
CA ARG A 62 3.64 5.25 -16.61
C ARG A 62 3.53 6.78 -16.45
N LEU A 63 2.74 7.22 -15.48
CA LEU A 63 2.54 8.64 -15.17
C LEU A 63 3.64 9.22 -14.25
N GLY A 64 4.55 8.39 -13.74
CA GLY A 64 5.53 8.79 -12.72
C GLY A 64 4.88 9.22 -11.40
N SER A 65 3.64 8.79 -11.17
CA SER A 65 2.87 9.10 -9.98
C SER A 65 3.08 8.06 -8.86
N MET A 66 2.59 8.37 -7.66
CA MET A 66 2.71 7.46 -6.52
C MET A 66 1.38 6.79 -6.18
N VAL A 67 1.46 5.67 -5.45
CA VAL A 67 0.31 5.05 -4.79
C VAL A 67 0.49 5.18 -3.28
N ALA A 68 -0.46 5.83 -2.61
CA ALA A 68 -0.47 6.02 -1.16
C ALA A 68 -1.46 5.04 -0.51
N CYS A 69 -0.93 3.99 0.12
CA CYS A 69 -1.71 3.02 0.86
C CYS A 69 -2.04 3.56 2.25
N HIS A 70 -3.32 3.60 2.60
CA HIS A 70 -3.79 4.15 3.87
C HIS A 70 -4.92 3.30 4.45
N ALA A 71 -4.88 3.09 5.76
CA ALA A 71 -5.91 2.36 6.48
C ALA A 71 -7.06 3.26 6.94
N THR A 72 -8.11 2.64 7.42
CA THR A 72 -9.19 3.28 8.21
C THR A 72 -9.38 2.52 9.50
N VAL A 73 -10.00 3.16 10.49
CA VAL A 73 -10.20 2.54 11.82
C VAL A 73 -11.16 1.35 11.77
N ARG A 74 -12.12 1.38 10.86
CA ARG A 74 -13.11 0.30 10.68
C ARG A 74 -13.34 0.02 9.20
N GLY A 75 -13.53 -1.24 8.88
CA GLY A 75 -13.94 -1.70 7.56
C GLY A 75 -14.40 -3.15 7.63
N PRO A 76 -15.25 -3.60 6.72
CA PRO A 76 -15.62 -5.00 6.63
C PRO A 76 -14.35 -5.85 6.44
N HIS A 77 -14.34 -7.01 7.08
CA HIS A 77 -13.23 -7.97 7.02
C HIS A 77 -11.91 -7.52 7.69
N PHE A 78 -11.99 -6.62 8.68
CA PHE A 78 -10.81 -6.27 9.47
C PHE A 78 -10.46 -7.41 10.42
N PHE A 79 -9.37 -8.10 10.16
CA PHE A 79 -8.96 -9.33 10.85
C PHE A 79 -8.91 -9.15 12.37
N GLY A 80 -9.85 -9.79 13.08
CA GLY A 80 -9.86 -9.88 14.54
C GLY A 80 -10.28 -8.62 15.30
N ALA A 81 -10.45 -7.49 14.65
CA ALA A 81 -10.82 -6.23 15.32
C ALA A 81 -12.33 -6.13 15.64
N ASP A 82 -13.14 -6.95 15.00
CA ASP A 82 -14.61 -6.96 15.21
C ASP A 82 -15.02 -7.43 16.61
N GLY A 83 -14.13 -8.10 17.33
CA GLY A 83 -14.35 -8.57 18.70
C GLY A 83 -14.06 -7.53 19.80
N PHE A 84 -13.57 -6.34 19.46
CA PHE A 84 -13.23 -5.32 20.43
C PHE A 84 -14.35 -4.31 20.63
N ASP A 85 -14.60 -3.97 21.90
CA ASP A 85 -15.60 -2.97 22.30
C ASP A 85 -15.01 -1.57 22.43
N LYS A 86 -13.71 -1.45 22.69
CA LYS A 86 -13.05 -0.16 22.94
C LYS A 86 -12.31 0.35 21.72
N PHE A 87 -12.46 1.66 21.45
CA PHE A 87 -11.77 2.31 20.36
C PHE A 87 -10.25 2.17 20.43
N ILE A 88 -9.64 2.27 21.62
CA ILE A 88 -8.19 2.12 21.79
C ILE A 88 -7.68 0.75 21.31
N GLU A 89 -8.44 -0.32 21.57
CA GLU A 89 -8.09 -1.69 21.15
C GLU A 89 -8.12 -1.80 19.61
N VAL A 90 -9.20 -1.29 19.00
CA VAL A 90 -9.35 -1.28 17.54
C VAL A 90 -8.29 -0.41 16.89
N HIS A 91 -8.07 0.81 17.41
CA HIS A 91 -7.14 1.77 16.82
C HIS A 91 -5.68 1.31 16.94
N THR A 92 -5.31 0.62 18.02
CA THR A 92 -3.98 0.05 18.19
C THR A 92 -3.61 -0.92 17.06
N LEU A 93 -4.58 -1.69 16.56
CA LEU A 93 -4.33 -2.69 15.50
C LEU A 93 -4.62 -2.18 14.09
N SER A 94 -5.57 -1.25 13.94
CA SER A 94 -6.16 -0.93 12.63
C SER A 94 -5.14 -0.54 11.57
N HIS A 95 -4.32 0.46 11.84
CA HIS A 95 -3.39 0.98 10.84
C HIS A 95 -2.21 0.04 10.60
N PRO A 96 -1.43 -0.41 11.60
CA PRO A 96 -0.27 -1.25 11.35
C PRO A 96 -0.65 -2.61 10.75
N VAL A 97 -1.68 -3.28 11.26
CA VAL A 97 -2.09 -4.60 10.75
C VAL A 97 -2.60 -4.51 9.32
N ALA A 98 -3.40 -3.49 9.00
CA ALA A 98 -3.86 -3.29 7.63
C ALA A 98 -2.68 -3.06 6.66
N GLN A 99 -1.69 -2.27 7.05
CA GLN A 99 -0.49 -2.04 6.24
C GLN A 99 0.37 -3.31 6.10
N MET A 100 0.53 -4.09 7.16
CA MET A 100 1.22 -5.40 7.10
C MET A 100 0.56 -6.34 6.09
N ILE A 101 -0.77 -6.42 6.07
CA ILE A 101 -1.53 -7.24 5.12
C ILE A 101 -1.25 -6.80 3.69
N GLN A 102 -1.37 -5.49 3.40
CA GLN A 102 -1.19 -4.98 2.05
C GLN A 102 0.26 -5.08 1.58
N LEU A 103 1.22 -4.76 2.44
CA LEU A 103 2.65 -4.91 2.15
C LEU A 103 2.99 -6.36 1.81
N THR A 104 2.50 -7.31 2.61
CA THR A 104 2.71 -8.75 2.38
C THR A 104 2.19 -9.16 1.00
N GLY A 105 0.94 -8.80 0.69
CA GLY A 105 0.34 -9.11 -0.60
C GLY A 105 1.12 -8.49 -1.76
N MET A 106 1.45 -7.20 -1.68
CA MET A 106 2.19 -6.51 -2.74
C MET A 106 3.57 -7.13 -2.99
N ILE A 107 4.30 -7.50 -1.92
CA ILE A 107 5.64 -8.10 -2.04
C ILE A 107 5.57 -9.49 -2.67
N PHE A 108 4.74 -10.38 -2.14
CA PHE A 108 4.70 -11.78 -2.60
C PHE A 108 4.04 -11.92 -3.97
N GLU A 109 3.10 -11.04 -4.32
CA GLU A 109 2.52 -10.96 -5.68
C GLU A 109 3.39 -10.16 -6.67
N GLY A 110 4.58 -9.73 -6.24
CA GLY A 110 5.62 -9.16 -7.10
C GLY A 110 5.32 -7.77 -7.65
N VAL A 111 4.48 -6.96 -6.98
CA VAL A 111 4.18 -5.60 -7.43
C VAL A 111 5.46 -4.76 -7.58
N PRO A 112 6.40 -4.73 -6.60
CA PRO A 112 7.64 -3.97 -6.75
C PRO A 112 8.59 -4.53 -7.83
N GLU A 113 8.56 -5.84 -8.07
CA GLU A 113 9.37 -6.46 -9.12
C GLU A 113 8.86 -6.11 -10.52
N LYS A 114 7.53 -6.10 -10.67
CA LYS A 114 6.87 -5.86 -11.96
C LYS A 114 6.84 -4.38 -12.35
N TYR A 115 6.79 -3.49 -11.36
CA TYR A 115 6.71 -2.04 -11.53
C TYR A 115 7.87 -1.35 -10.81
N PRO A 116 9.11 -1.47 -11.32
CA PRO A 116 10.32 -1.09 -10.59
C PRO A 116 10.50 0.43 -10.38
N SER A 117 9.80 1.26 -11.12
CA SER A 117 9.81 2.72 -10.95
C SER A 117 8.59 3.26 -10.21
N LEU A 118 7.62 2.41 -9.88
CA LEU A 118 6.46 2.79 -9.08
C LEU A 118 6.88 3.10 -7.64
N ARG A 119 6.43 4.25 -7.12
CA ARG A 119 6.61 4.64 -5.72
C ARG A 119 5.35 4.34 -4.93
N ILE A 120 5.50 3.60 -3.82
CA ILE A 120 4.39 3.22 -2.95
C ILE A 120 4.66 3.74 -1.54
N GLY A 121 3.73 4.53 -1.00
CA GLY A 121 3.78 5.03 0.36
C GLY A 121 2.79 4.27 1.26
N PHE A 122 3.24 3.86 2.43
CA PHE A 122 2.43 3.29 3.50
C PHE A 122 2.25 4.35 4.59
N MET A 123 1.01 4.82 4.74
CA MET A 123 0.70 6.03 5.49
C MET A 123 0.07 5.71 6.84
N GLU A 124 0.40 6.55 7.86
CA GLU A 124 -0.26 6.55 9.17
C GLU A 124 -0.27 5.18 9.90
N ALA A 125 0.90 4.54 9.96
CA ALA A 125 1.02 3.24 10.63
C ALA A 125 2.32 3.12 11.45
N GLY A 126 3.10 4.21 11.52
CA GLY A 126 4.46 4.16 12.02
C GLY A 126 5.36 3.25 11.19
N CYS A 127 6.60 3.10 11.60
CA CYS A 127 7.57 2.24 10.94
C CYS A 127 8.33 1.28 11.89
N SER A 128 8.13 1.37 13.20
CA SER A 128 8.83 0.53 14.19
C SER A 128 8.55 -0.97 14.05
N TRP A 129 7.43 -1.33 13.41
CA TRP A 129 7.08 -2.73 13.12
C TRP A 129 7.85 -3.32 11.92
N LEU A 130 8.45 -2.48 11.08
CA LEU A 130 9.10 -2.91 9.83
C LEU A 130 10.25 -3.90 10.03
N PRO A 131 11.20 -3.71 10.97
CA PRO A 131 12.29 -4.67 11.15
C PRO A 131 11.78 -6.08 11.42
N PHE A 132 10.81 -6.23 12.32
CA PHE A 132 10.16 -7.51 12.62
C PHE A 132 9.49 -8.10 11.37
N TRP A 133 8.75 -7.27 10.62
CA TRP A 133 8.01 -7.75 9.45
C TRP A 133 8.91 -8.13 8.30
N MET A 134 10.04 -7.43 8.11
CA MET A 134 11.08 -7.79 7.16
C MET A 134 11.66 -9.18 7.45
N ASP A 135 12.07 -9.41 8.69
CA ASP A 135 12.60 -10.70 9.12
C ASP A 135 11.56 -11.81 8.93
N ARG A 136 10.31 -11.55 9.30
CA ARG A 136 9.21 -12.51 9.16
C ARG A 136 8.94 -12.86 7.70
N MET A 137 8.90 -11.88 6.80
CA MET A 137 8.70 -12.14 5.37
C MET A 137 9.90 -12.86 4.74
N ASP A 138 11.12 -12.51 5.11
CA ASP A 138 12.34 -13.18 4.62
C ASP A 138 12.40 -14.65 5.07
N GLU A 139 11.98 -14.93 6.31
CA GLU A 139 11.88 -16.30 6.82
C GLU A 139 10.89 -17.14 6.00
N GLU A 140 9.68 -16.61 5.76
CA GLU A 140 8.65 -17.30 4.98
C GLU A 140 9.10 -17.50 3.53
N TRP A 141 9.68 -16.46 2.90
CA TRP A 141 10.19 -16.56 1.55
C TRP A 141 11.28 -17.62 1.43
N SER A 142 12.19 -17.72 2.39
CA SER A 142 13.26 -18.72 2.39
C SER A 142 12.73 -20.14 2.38
N LYS A 143 11.60 -20.38 3.04
CA LYS A 143 10.97 -21.70 3.19
C LYS A 143 9.99 -22.04 2.08
N ARG A 144 9.32 -21.03 1.49
CA ARG A 144 8.14 -21.20 0.63
C ARG A 144 8.18 -20.37 -0.66
N LYS A 145 9.35 -19.92 -1.11
CA LYS A 145 9.48 -19.06 -2.31
C LYS A 145 8.83 -19.64 -3.58
N VAL A 146 8.63 -20.96 -3.64
CA VAL A 146 7.93 -21.60 -4.76
C VAL A 146 6.45 -21.18 -4.87
N GLU A 147 5.85 -20.74 -3.75
CA GLU A 147 4.47 -20.23 -3.69
C GLU A 147 4.37 -18.77 -4.13
N ALA A 148 5.49 -18.05 -4.20
CA ALA A 148 5.57 -16.64 -4.58
C ALA A 148 6.55 -16.43 -5.75
N PRO A 149 6.27 -16.99 -6.94
CA PRO A 149 7.21 -17.00 -8.07
C PRO A 149 7.51 -15.60 -8.63
N LEU A 150 6.66 -14.63 -8.34
CA LEU A 150 6.82 -13.23 -8.75
C LEU A 150 7.72 -12.43 -7.79
N CYS A 151 7.92 -12.90 -6.56
CA CYS A 151 8.84 -12.31 -5.58
C CYS A 151 10.25 -12.89 -5.79
N ARG A 152 11.04 -12.25 -6.65
CA ARG A 152 12.34 -12.79 -7.11
C ARG A 152 13.52 -12.55 -6.20
N LYS A 153 13.39 -11.56 -5.29
CA LYS A 153 14.40 -11.20 -4.29
C LYS A 153 13.83 -11.42 -2.90
N LYS A 154 14.68 -11.35 -1.88
CA LYS A 154 14.20 -11.33 -0.50
C LYS A 154 13.25 -10.14 -0.30
N PRO A 155 12.14 -10.32 0.42
CA PRO A 155 11.24 -9.23 0.79
C PRO A 155 11.95 -7.98 1.32
N SER A 156 12.93 -8.17 2.22
CA SER A 156 13.71 -7.06 2.78
C SER A 156 14.50 -6.26 1.74
N ASP A 157 14.90 -6.85 0.62
CA ASP A 157 15.61 -6.14 -0.45
C ASP A 157 14.70 -5.14 -1.18
N TYR A 158 13.40 -5.48 -1.35
CA TYR A 158 12.44 -4.52 -1.90
C TYR A 158 12.20 -3.35 -0.96
N LEU A 159 12.12 -3.61 0.36
CA LEU A 159 11.91 -2.54 1.35
C LEU A 159 13.09 -1.57 1.40
N ARG A 160 14.30 -2.05 1.11
CA ARG A 160 15.53 -1.22 1.08
C ARG A 160 15.81 -0.57 -0.29
N SER A 161 15.04 -0.89 -1.32
CA SER A 161 15.29 -0.42 -2.69
C SER A 161 15.06 1.08 -2.92
N GLY A 162 14.37 1.77 -2.01
CA GLY A 162 13.96 3.16 -2.18
C GLY A 162 12.67 3.32 -3.00
N GLN A 163 11.95 2.25 -3.25
CA GLN A 163 10.67 2.23 -3.95
C GLN A 163 9.48 2.32 -2.98
N LEU A 164 9.64 1.77 -1.79
CA LEU A 164 8.63 1.71 -0.74
C LEU A 164 8.96 2.74 0.35
N PHE A 165 7.98 3.52 0.74
CA PHE A 165 8.10 4.59 1.72
C PHE A 165 7.12 4.36 2.86
N PHE A 166 7.55 4.65 4.09
CA PHE A 166 6.74 4.44 5.28
C PHE A 166 6.69 5.73 6.08
N ALA A 167 5.49 6.11 6.50
CA ALA A 167 5.32 7.26 7.37
C ALA A 167 5.78 6.91 8.79
N ALA A 168 6.72 7.70 9.31
CA ALA A 168 7.13 7.64 10.71
C ALA A 168 6.34 8.66 11.52
N GLU A 169 5.95 8.27 12.74
CA GLU A 169 5.38 9.20 13.70
C GLU A 169 6.48 10.01 14.37
N GLY A 170 6.23 11.29 14.69
CA GLY A 170 7.25 12.20 15.20
C GLY A 170 7.80 11.83 16.59
N ASP A 171 7.10 10.99 17.34
CA ASP A 171 7.45 10.48 18.66
C ASP A 171 7.82 8.98 18.66
N GLU A 172 7.93 8.38 17.48
CA GLU A 172 8.30 6.97 17.31
C GLU A 172 9.75 6.73 17.76
N LYS A 173 9.97 5.63 18.53
CA LYS A 173 11.27 5.29 19.13
C LYS A 173 11.94 4.13 18.41
#